data_9ed87f222f2f950748acaaddd327cb57
#
_entry.id   9ed87f222f2f950748acaaddd327cb57
#
_cell.length_a   1.000
_cell.length_b   1.000
_cell.length_c   1.000
_cell.angle_alpha   90.00
_cell.angle_beta   90.00
_cell.angle_gamma   90.00
#
_symmetry.space_group_name_H-M   'P 1'
#
loop_
_entity.id
_entity.type
_entity.pdbx_description
1 polymer ?
#
loop_
_entity_poly.entity_id
_entity_poly.type
_entity_poly.pdbx_seq_one_letter_code
_entity_poly.pdbx_strand_id
1 'polypeptide(L)'
;MRVWLESAKFVKAIPGVYVLYNRSKEPIFIGETNNLETTFTKYLDTEFEGNECMQKTSSYQRIFTNNQKQEQVELIKQFKSDTGKYPSCNSEIEIETL
;
A
#
# COMPACT_ATOMS: atom_id res chain seq x y z
N MET A 1 -1.46 10.25 8.48
CA MET A 1 -0.81 9.84 7.22
C MET A 1 0.53 10.54 7.05
N ARG A 2 1.47 9.86 6.42
CA ARG A 2 2.79 10.43 6.15
C ARG A 2 2.91 10.78 4.69
N VAL A 3 3.59 11.89 4.38
CA VAL A 3 3.82 12.32 3.00
C VAL A 3 4.83 11.38 2.35
N TRP A 4 4.47 10.81 1.19
CA TRP A 4 5.28 9.76 0.53
C TRP A 4 6.72 10.23 0.25
N LEU A 5 6.89 11.33 -0.48
CA LEU A 5 8.21 11.78 -0.91
C LEU A 5 9.11 12.23 0.25
N GLU A 6 8.51 12.62 1.38
CA GLU A 6 9.28 13.11 2.52
C GLU A 6 9.72 12.00 3.47
N SER A 7 8.93 10.94 3.63
CA SER A 7 9.17 9.98 4.70
C SER A 7 9.26 8.51 4.28
N ALA A 8 8.91 8.15 3.04
CA ALA A 8 8.95 6.75 2.61
C ALA A 8 10.34 6.11 2.78
N LYS A 9 11.39 6.85 2.53
CA LYS A 9 12.77 6.35 2.66
C LYS A 9 13.20 6.06 4.09
N PHE A 10 12.45 6.53 5.08
CA PHE A 10 12.77 6.35 6.50
C PHE A 10 11.97 5.23 7.16
N VAL A 11 11.17 4.50 6.41
CA VAL A 11 10.38 3.41 6.98
C VAL A 11 11.29 2.29 7.48
N LYS A 12 10.85 1.60 8.54
CA LYS A 12 11.65 0.54 9.15
C LYS A 12 11.73 -0.71 8.30
N ALA A 13 12.85 -1.43 8.39
CA ALA A 13 13.10 -2.69 7.68
C ALA A 13 12.45 -3.87 8.41
N ILE A 14 11.14 -3.82 8.57
CA ILE A 14 10.35 -4.86 9.27
C ILE A 14 9.10 -5.20 8.48
N PRO A 15 8.46 -6.36 8.77
CA PRO A 15 7.24 -6.75 8.08
C PRO A 15 6.08 -5.82 8.38
N GLY A 16 5.19 -5.67 7.42
CA GLY A 16 4.00 -4.88 7.63
C GLY A 16 3.09 -4.78 6.43
N VAL A 17 2.03 -4.02 6.64
CA VAL A 17 1.04 -3.68 5.62
C VAL A 17 1.14 -2.18 5.39
N TYR A 18 0.89 -1.75 4.16
CA TYR A 18 0.90 -0.34 3.84
C TYR A 18 -0.31 0.02 2.99
N VAL A 19 -0.77 1.26 3.16
CA VAL A 19 -1.87 1.81 2.37
C VAL A 19 -1.37 3.07 1.70
N LEU A 20 -1.53 3.13 0.38
CA LEU A 20 -1.14 4.29 -0.41
C LEU A 20 -2.37 5.13 -0.73
N TYR A 21 -2.23 6.45 -0.63
CA TYR A 21 -3.32 7.40 -0.84
C TYR A 21 -2.96 8.38 -1.95
N ASN A 22 -3.94 8.79 -2.75
CA ASN A 22 -3.75 9.82 -3.75
C ASN A 22 -3.86 11.23 -3.14
N ARG A 23 -3.81 12.27 -3.96
CA ARG A 23 -3.90 13.65 -3.51
C ARG A 23 -5.22 13.97 -2.80
N SER A 24 -6.28 13.31 -3.18
CA SER A 24 -7.60 13.48 -2.57
C SER A 24 -7.76 12.65 -1.30
N LYS A 25 -6.67 12.02 -0.85
CA LYS A 25 -6.64 11.16 0.35
C LYS A 25 -7.54 9.92 0.23
N GLU A 26 -7.74 9.45 -1.00
CA GLU A 26 -8.43 8.21 -1.24
C GLU A 26 -7.43 7.06 -1.21
N PRO A 27 -7.72 5.95 -0.51
CA PRO A 27 -6.86 4.76 -0.56
C PRO A 27 -6.86 4.18 -1.98
N ILE A 28 -5.70 4.04 -2.58
CA ILE A 28 -5.58 3.52 -3.94
C ILE A 28 -4.91 2.15 -3.99
N PHE A 29 -4.14 1.78 -2.96
CA PHE A 29 -3.47 0.49 -2.93
C PHE A 29 -3.24 0.04 -1.50
N ILE A 30 -3.51 -1.23 -1.22
CA ILE A 30 -3.22 -1.87 0.06
C ILE A 30 -2.30 -3.04 -0.22
N GLY A 31 -1.05 -2.96 0.27
CA GLY A 31 -0.04 -3.98 0.03
C GLY A 31 0.49 -4.57 1.31
N GLU A 32 1.23 -5.68 1.18
CA GLU A 32 1.91 -6.31 2.30
C GLU A 32 3.32 -6.69 1.89
N THR A 33 4.22 -6.76 2.85
CA THR A 33 5.61 -7.12 2.61
C THR A 33 6.26 -7.62 3.88
N ASN A 34 7.28 -8.45 3.75
CA ASN A 34 8.10 -8.85 4.90
C ASN A 34 9.22 -7.85 5.19
N ASN A 35 9.37 -6.79 4.39
CA ASN A 35 10.32 -5.72 4.66
C ASN A 35 9.86 -4.42 4.00
N LEU A 36 9.28 -3.53 4.81
CA LEU A 36 8.75 -2.26 4.32
C LEU A 36 9.83 -1.38 3.69
N GLU A 37 11.02 -1.33 4.28
CA GLU A 37 12.10 -0.51 3.74
C GLU A 37 12.48 -0.94 2.32
N THR A 38 12.67 -2.25 2.10
CA THR A 38 13.04 -2.78 0.78
C THR A 38 11.97 -2.46 -0.26
N THR A 39 10.71 -2.65 0.11
CA THR A 39 9.58 -2.39 -0.79
C THR A 39 9.47 -0.92 -1.14
N PHE A 40 9.55 -0.05 -0.14
CA PHE A 40 9.44 1.40 -0.37
C PHE A 40 10.63 1.94 -1.15
N THR A 41 11.84 1.46 -0.86
CA THR A 41 13.05 1.83 -1.63
C THR A 41 12.89 1.46 -3.09
N LYS A 42 12.39 0.26 -3.37
CA LYS A 42 12.14 -0.18 -4.73
C LYS A 42 11.14 0.73 -5.44
N TYR A 43 10.05 1.09 -4.78
CA TYR A 43 9.06 2.01 -5.35
C TYR A 43 9.66 3.39 -5.63
N LEU A 44 10.49 3.91 -4.72
CA LEU A 44 11.15 5.20 -4.92
C LEU A 44 12.14 5.15 -6.08
N ASP A 45 12.93 4.10 -6.18
CA ASP A 45 13.98 3.98 -7.19
C ASP A 45 13.43 3.69 -8.60
N THR A 46 12.26 3.07 -8.68
CA THR A 46 11.68 2.63 -9.96
C THR A 46 10.41 3.37 -10.34
N GLU A 47 10.03 4.40 -9.58
CA GLU A 47 8.75 5.10 -9.74
C GLU A 47 7.58 4.10 -9.77
N PHE A 48 7.50 3.27 -8.72
CA PHE A 48 6.48 2.21 -8.60
C PHE A 48 6.54 1.21 -9.75
N GLU A 49 7.74 0.89 -10.22
CA GLU A 49 7.97 -0.06 -11.32
C GLU A 49 7.23 0.34 -12.60
N GLY A 50 7.05 1.64 -12.81
CA GLY A 50 6.34 2.17 -13.96
C GLY A 50 4.82 2.05 -13.89
N ASN A 51 4.27 1.67 -12.74
CA ASN A 51 2.82 1.54 -12.57
C ASN A 51 2.17 2.92 -12.45
N GLU A 52 1.51 3.36 -13.51
CA GLU A 52 0.90 4.70 -13.57
C GLU A 52 -0.16 4.91 -12.49
N CYS A 53 -0.92 3.89 -12.14
CA CYS A 53 -1.92 3.98 -11.09
C CYS A 53 -1.26 4.29 -9.75
N MET A 54 -0.21 3.57 -9.39
CA MET A 54 0.48 3.75 -8.12
C MET A 54 1.31 5.04 -8.08
N GLN A 55 1.70 5.59 -9.23
CA GLN A 55 2.41 6.86 -9.30
C GLN A 55 1.57 8.05 -8.82
N LYS A 56 0.27 7.86 -8.64
CA LYS A 56 -0.61 8.86 -8.06
C LYS A 56 -0.47 8.98 -6.54
N THR A 57 0.37 8.15 -5.92
CA THR A 57 0.58 8.16 -4.47
C THR A 57 1.12 9.51 -4.00
N SER A 58 0.44 10.08 -3.02
CA SER A 58 0.83 11.33 -2.37
C SER A 58 1.19 11.12 -0.90
N SER A 59 0.51 10.20 -0.24
CA SER A 59 0.74 9.89 1.18
C SER A 59 0.52 8.40 1.44
N TYR A 60 0.88 7.95 2.64
CA TYR A 60 0.78 6.54 2.98
C TYR A 60 0.58 6.35 4.48
N GLN A 61 0.13 5.14 4.83
CA GLN A 61 0.15 4.63 6.21
C GLN A 61 0.82 3.28 6.20
N ARG A 62 1.36 2.85 7.33
CA ARG A 62 1.93 1.52 7.50
C ARG A 62 1.53 0.96 8.86
N ILE A 63 1.39 -0.35 8.90
CA ILE A 63 1.09 -1.12 10.12
C ILE A 63 2.16 -2.18 10.25
N PHE A 64 2.93 -2.15 11.32
CA PHE A 64 3.96 -3.15 11.57
C PHE A 64 3.31 -4.41 12.12
N THR A 65 3.49 -5.53 11.42
CA THR A 65 2.88 -6.79 11.81
C THR A 65 3.61 -7.96 11.16
N ASN A 66 3.69 -9.09 11.86
CA ASN A 66 4.20 -10.34 11.30
C ASN A 66 3.11 -11.15 10.60
N ASN A 67 1.85 -10.73 10.72
CA ASN A 67 0.70 -11.36 10.05
C ASN A 67 0.26 -10.51 8.86
N GLN A 68 1.23 -10.06 8.06
CA GLN A 68 0.99 -9.05 7.03
C GLN A 68 -0.04 -9.48 5.98
N LYS A 69 -0.03 -10.74 5.57
CA LYS A 69 -0.99 -11.20 4.56
C LYS A 69 -2.43 -11.17 5.09
N GLN A 70 -2.63 -11.65 6.30
CA GLN A 70 -3.95 -11.64 6.94
C GLN A 70 -4.44 -10.21 7.14
N GLU A 71 -3.57 -9.33 7.59
CA GLU A 71 -3.90 -7.92 7.81
C GLU A 71 -4.26 -7.23 6.50
N GLN A 72 -3.54 -7.50 5.41
CA GLN A 72 -3.87 -6.98 4.10
C GLN A 72 -5.26 -7.40 3.65
N VAL A 73 -5.57 -8.69 3.79
CA VAL A 73 -6.88 -9.23 3.40
C VAL A 73 -8.00 -8.54 4.18
N GLU A 74 -7.82 -8.39 5.48
CA GLU A 74 -8.83 -7.75 6.34
C GLU A 74 -9.03 -6.29 5.96
N LEU A 75 -7.96 -5.55 5.69
CA LEU A 75 -8.04 -4.15 5.28
C LEU A 75 -8.74 -3.99 3.92
N ILE A 76 -8.44 -4.86 2.97
CA ILE A 76 -9.10 -4.82 1.67
C ILE A 76 -10.59 -5.11 1.81
N LYS A 77 -10.95 -6.11 2.62
CA LYS A 77 -12.36 -6.44 2.87
C LYS A 77 -13.08 -5.30 3.57
N GLN A 78 -12.43 -4.66 4.54
CA GLN A 78 -12.98 -3.51 5.25
C GLN A 78 -13.23 -2.35 4.27
N PHE A 79 -12.26 -2.06 3.42
CA PHE A 79 -12.40 -1.01 2.40
C PHE A 79 -13.57 -1.31 1.46
N LYS A 80 -13.68 -2.55 1.00
CA LYS A 80 -14.79 -2.97 0.13
C LYS A 80 -16.14 -2.82 0.82
N SER A 81 -16.20 -3.19 2.10
CA SER A 81 -17.42 -3.03 2.91
C SER A 81 -17.82 -1.57 3.06
N ASP A 82 -16.84 -0.69 3.30
CA ASP A 82 -17.09 0.72 3.57
C ASP A 82 -17.43 1.53 2.32
N THR A 83 -16.85 1.19 1.17
CA THR A 83 -16.95 2.00 -0.05
C THR A 83 -17.69 1.33 -1.19
N GLY A 84 -17.95 0.03 -1.10
CA GLY A 84 -18.59 -0.74 -2.17
C GLY A 84 -17.65 -1.13 -3.30
N LYS A 85 -16.36 -0.80 -3.22
CA LYS A 85 -15.39 -1.11 -4.28
C LYS A 85 -14.02 -1.44 -3.70
N TYR A 86 -13.16 -2.07 -4.50
CA TYR A 86 -11.78 -2.35 -4.11
C TYR A 86 -10.87 -1.14 -4.38
N PRO A 87 -9.69 -1.06 -3.71
CA PRO A 87 -8.73 0.01 -4.01
C PRO A 87 -8.35 -0.01 -5.49
N SER A 88 -8.30 1.16 -6.12
CA SER A 88 -8.20 1.27 -7.58
C SER A 88 -6.93 0.69 -8.19
N CYS A 89 -5.84 0.61 -7.43
CA CYS A 89 -4.56 0.12 -7.94
C CYS A 89 -4.25 -1.32 -7.57
N ASN A 90 -5.07 -1.98 -6.75
CA ASN A 90 -4.91 -3.40 -6.49
C ASN A 90 -5.35 -4.18 -7.73
N SER A 91 -4.55 -5.18 -8.13
CA SER A 91 -4.87 -5.97 -9.31
C SER A 91 -6.02 -6.95 -9.04
N GLU A 92 -6.75 -7.32 -10.10
CA GLU A 92 -7.82 -8.31 -9.99
C GLU A 92 -7.29 -9.67 -9.50
N ILE A 93 -6.08 -10.04 -9.91
CA ILE A 93 -5.45 -11.30 -9.49
C ILE A 93 -5.24 -11.30 -7.97
N GLU A 94 -4.76 -10.20 -7.40
CA GLU A 94 -4.59 -10.08 -5.95
C GLU A 94 -5.93 -10.22 -5.22
N ILE A 95 -6.97 -9.58 -5.76
CA ILE A 95 -8.31 -9.60 -5.18
C ILE A 95 -8.92 -10.99 -5.24
N GLU A 96 -8.78 -11.69 -6.36
CA GLU A 96 -9.32 -13.04 -6.56
C GLU A 96 -8.71 -14.08 -5.61
N THR A 97 -7.49 -13.85 -5.12
CA THR A 97 -6.84 -14.77 -4.18
C THR A 97 -7.26 -14.53 -2.73
N LEU A 98 -8.04 -13.53 -2.48
CA LEU A 98 -8.58 -13.26 -1.16
C LEU A 98 -9.71 -14.23 -0.82
#